data_c8194508b46613f3c97b69eb8afaa841
#
_entry.id   c8194508b46613f3c97b69eb8afaa841
#
_cell.length_a   1.000
_cell.length_b   1.000
_cell.length_c   1.000
_cell.angle_alpha   90.00
_cell.angle_beta   90.00
_cell.angle_gamma   90.00
#
_symmetry.space_group_name_H-M   'P 1'
#
loop_
_entity.id
_entity.type
_entity.pdbx_description
1 polymer ?
#
loop_
_entity_poly.entity_id
_entity_poly.type
_entity_poly.pdbx_seq_one_letter_code
_entity_poly.pdbx_strand_id
1 'polypeptide(L)'
;MTGNHLVTYAVDMDAVFKALADPTRRRLLDSLYEEDGQTLSALEQGLPMTRIGVMKHLRVLEAAGLITTKRRGREKLHFLNPVPIRLVHDRWVSKYTEPWAATLAGLKRQLEEE
;
A
#
# COMPACT_ATOMS: atom_id res chain seq x y z
N MET A 1 10.16 11.35 23.58
CA MET A 1 10.72 10.04 23.54
C MET A 1 11.06 9.58 22.15
N THR A 2 12.28 9.73 21.87
CA THR A 2 12.83 9.43 20.54
C THR A 2 12.68 7.97 20.18
N GLY A 3 12.91 7.06 21.14
CA GLY A 3 12.82 5.63 20.91
C GLY A 3 11.43 5.18 20.49
N ASN A 4 10.38 5.69 21.16
CA ASN A 4 9.01 5.34 20.80
C ASN A 4 8.65 5.87 19.43
N HIS A 5 9.12 7.05 19.11
CA HIS A 5 8.88 7.64 17.81
C HIS A 5 9.49 6.78 16.70
N LEU A 6 10.72 6.33 16.90
CA LEU A 6 11.39 5.45 15.94
C LEU A 6 10.66 4.12 15.78
N VAL A 7 10.19 3.55 16.89
CA VAL A 7 9.43 2.30 16.84
C VAL A 7 8.13 2.50 16.06
N THR A 8 7.45 3.62 16.29
CA THR A 8 6.20 3.93 15.61
C THR A 8 6.37 4.00 14.09
N TYR A 9 7.52 4.49 13.63
CA TYR A 9 7.81 4.61 12.20
C TYR A 9 8.60 3.44 11.64
N ALA A 10 8.93 2.47 12.50
CA ALA A 10 9.59 1.26 12.03
C ALA A 10 8.58 0.44 11.24
N VAL A 11 8.83 0.29 9.95
CA VAL A 11 7.98 -0.48 9.07
C VAL A 11 8.67 -1.80 8.77
N ASP A 12 7.94 -2.89 8.94
CA ASP A 12 8.40 -4.21 8.49
C ASP A 12 8.26 -4.25 6.97
N MET A 13 9.34 -3.94 6.27
CA MET A 13 9.33 -3.87 4.82
C MET A 13 9.01 -5.22 4.18
N ASP A 14 9.45 -6.32 4.79
CA ASP A 14 9.15 -7.65 4.27
C ASP A 14 7.66 -7.94 4.36
N ALA A 15 7.02 -7.54 5.46
CA ALA A 15 5.58 -7.69 5.60
C ALA A 15 4.83 -6.87 4.54
N VAL A 16 5.31 -5.66 4.25
CA VAL A 16 4.72 -4.80 3.22
C VAL A 16 4.85 -5.45 1.84
N PHE A 17 6.04 -5.91 1.48
CA PHE A 17 6.26 -6.58 0.20
C PHE A 17 5.40 -7.84 0.07
N LYS A 18 5.33 -8.62 1.12
CA LYS A 18 4.51 -9.84 1.13
C LYS A 18 3.04 -9.51 0.94
N ALA A 19 2.55 -8.48 1.62
CA ALA A 19 1.16 -8.05 1.49
C ALA A 19 0.86 -7.58 0.06
N LEU A 20 1.79 -6.86 -0.56
CA LEU A 20 1.63 -6.35 -1.93
C LEU A 20 1.84 -7.41 -3.00
N ALA A 21 2.35 -8.58 -2.64
CA ALA A 21 2.65 -9.63 -3.62
C ALA A 21 1.41 -10.35 -4.14
N ASP A 22 0.27 -10.18 -3.52
CA ASP A 22 -0.97 -10.84 -3.92
C ASP A 22 -1.87 -9.90 -4.72
N PRO A 23 -2.38 -10.34 -5.89
CA PRO A 23 -3.22 -9.48 -6.73
C PRO A 23 -4.53 -9.06 -6.07
N THR A 24 -5.15 -9.94 -5.29
CA THR A 24 -6.39 -9.60 -4.60
C THR A 24 -6.15 -8.51 -3.56
N ARG A 25 -5.05 -8.60 -2.83
CA ARG A 25 -4.72 -7.57 -1.84
C ARG A 25 -4.45 -6.23 -2.51
N ARG A 26 -3.77 -6.22 -3.67
CA ARG A 26 -3.59 -4.98 -4.43
C ARG A 26 -4.93 -4.39 -4.90
N ARG A 27 -5.86 -5.24 -5.32
CA ARG A 27 -7.21 -4.78 -5.72
C ARG A 27 -7.96 -4.15 -4.55
N LEU A 28 -7.83 -4.72 -3.37
CA LEU A 28 -8.44 -4.15 -2.16
C LEU A 28 -7.86 -2.76 -1.84
N LEU A 29 -6.54 -2.62 -1.96
CA LEU A 29 -5.90 -1.33 -1.75
C LEU A 29 -6.32 -0.31 -2.81
N ASP A 30 -6.42 -0.72 -4.06
CA ASP A 30 -6.89 0.15 -5.14
C ASP A 30 -8.33 0.61 -4.90
N SER A 31 -9.18 -0.29 -4.43
CA SER A 31 -10.55 0.04 -4.08
C SER A 31 -10.61 1.10 -2.99
N LEU A 32 -9.78 0.98 -1.96
CA LEU A 32 -9.72 1.96 -0.89
C LEU A 32 -9.08 3.27 -1.34
N TYR A 33 -8.16 3.21 -2.28
CA TYR A 33 -7.58 4.41 -2.86
C TYR A 33 -8.65 5.26 -3.56
N GLU A 34 -9.55 4.61 -4.28
CA GLU A 34 -10.64 5.30 -4.98
C GLU A 34 -11.74 5.74 -4.04
N GLU A 35 -12.10 4.91 -3.06
CA GLU A 35 -13.14 5.21 -2.10
C GLU A 35 -12.71 4.68 -0.73
N ASP A 36 -12.23 5.55 0.11
CA ASP A 36 -11.75 5.19 1.45
C ASP A 36 -12.93 4.98 2.42
N GLY A 37 -12.65 4.28 3.53
CA GLY A 37 -13.67 4.10 4.56
C GLY A 37 -14.75 3.09 4.21
N GLN A 38 -14.41 2.03 3.53
CA GLN A 38 -15.38 1.01 3.12
C GLN A 38 -15.55 -0.09 4.17
N THR A 39 -16.79 -0.61 4.24
CA THR A 39 -17.10 -1.79 5.03
C THR A 39 -16.60 -3.06 4.35
N LEU A 40 -16.56 -4.17 5.11
CA LEU A 40 -16.25 -5.47 4.53
C LEU A 40 -17.24 -5.82 3.41
N SER A 41 -18.52 -5.55 3.63
CA SER A 41 -19.54 -5.85 2.64
C SER A 41 -19.30 -5.10 1.34
N ALA A 42 -18.91 -3.84 1.41
CA ALA A 42 -18.58 -3.05 0.21
C ALA A 42 -17.33 -3.59 -0.47
N LEU A 43 -16.30 -3.93 0.29
CA LEU A 43 -15.05 -4.42 -0.27
C LEU A 43 -15.17 -5.79 -0.93
N GLU A 44 -16.05 -6.65 -0.43
CA GLU A 44 -16.19 -7.99 -1.02
C GLU A 44 -16.99 -7.99 -2.33
N GLN A 45 -17.72 -6.94 -2.61
CA GLN A 45 -18.46 -6.84 -3.86
C GLN A 45 -17.52 -6.82 -5.04
N GLY A 46 -17.83 -7.63 -6.04
CA GLY A 46 -17.00 -7.71 -7.23
C GLY A 46 -15.76 -8.57 -7.10
N LEU A 47 -15.51 -9.14 -5.94
CA LEU A 47 -14.41 -10.09 -5.75
C LEU A 47 -14.95 -11.52 -5.85
N PRO A 48 -14.33 -12.37 -6.70
CA PRO A 48 -14.77 -13.76 -6.87
C PRO A 48 -14.24 -14.67 -5.77
N MET A 49 -14.56 -14.35 -4.53
CA MET A 49 -14.10 -15.15 -3.40
C MET A 49 -15.06 -15.01 -2.22
N THR A 50 -14.91 -15.89 -1.25
CA THR A 50 -15.75 -15.88 -0.06
C THR A 50 -15.43 -14.70 0.85
N ARG A 51 -16.42 -14.33 1.68
CA ARG A 51 -16.24 -13.30 2.69
C ARG A 51 -15.05 -13.61 3.62
N ILE A 52 -14.91 -14.86 4.01
CA ILE A 52 -13.79 -15.29 4.87
C ILE A 52 -12.46 -15.07 4.15
N GLY A 53 -12.40 -15.36 2.86
CA GLY A 53 -11.21 -15.11 2.05
C GLY A 53 -10.84 -13.64 2.02
N VAL A 54 -11.82 -12.75 1.82
CA VAL A 54 -11.59 -11.31 1.86
C VAL A 54 -11.09 -10.88 3.23
N MET A 55 -11.70 -11.39 4.30
CA MET A 55 -11.27 -11.08 5.66
C MET A 55 -9.81 -11.46 5.92
N LYS A 56 -9.38 -12.61 5.41
CA LYS A 56 -7.99 -13.05 5.55
C LYS A 56 -7.03 -12.11 4.85
N HIS A 57 -7.37 -11.66 3.65
CA HIS A 57 -6.56 -10.69 2.93
C HIS A 57 -6.49 -9.36 3.67
N LEU A 58 -7.61 -8.90 4.21
CA LEU A 58 -7.65 -7.66 4.98
C LEU A 58 -6.78 -7.74 6.24
N ARG A 59 -6.74 -8.90 6.89
CA ARG A 59 -5.88 -9.10 8.06
C ARG A 59 -4.40 -9.00 7.71
N VAL A 60 -4.01 -9.54 6.56
CA VAL A 60 -2.62 -9.43 6.09
C VAL A 60 -2.27 -7.97 5.84
N LEU A 61 -3.15 -7.23 5.18
CA LEU A 61 -2.95 -5.81 4.90
C LEU A 61 -2.89 -4.99 6.19
N GLU A 62 -3.75 -5.28 7.14
CA GLU A 62 -3.78 -4.58 8.43
C GLU A 62 -2.51 -4.87 9.23
N ALA A 63 -2.07 -6.13 9.26
CA ALA A 63 -0.84 -6.52 9.96
C ALA A 63 0.40 -5.86 9.36
N ALA A 64 0.39 -5.59 8.06
CA ALA A 64 1.48 -4.87 7.39
C ALA A 64 1.37 -3.35 7.56
N GLY A 65 0.33 -2.87 8.22
CA GLY A 65 0.12 -1.44 8.43
C GLY A 65 -0.44 -0.68 7.22
N LEU A 66 -0.85 -1.41 6.17
CA LEU A 66 -1.37 -0.81 4.93
C LEU A 66 -2.83 -0.40 5.03
N ILE A 67 -3.55 -0.93 5.99
CA ILE A 67 -4.93 -0.59 6.28
C ILE A 67 -5.08 -0.32 7.76
N THR A 68 -5.83 0.73 8.09
CA THR A 68 -6.30 0.98 9.44
C THR A 68 -7.81 0.82 9.48
N THR A 69 -8.37 0.60 10.65
CA THR A 69 -9.81 0.39 10.80
C THR A 69 -10.39 1.32 11.85
N LYS A 70 -11.67 1.62 11.69
CA LYS A 70 -12.41 2.44 12.63
C LYS A 70 -13.82 1.89 12.76
N ARG A 71 -14.30 1.79 13.99
CA ARG A 71 -15.66 1.37 14.23
C ARG A 71 -16.63 2.54 14.07
N ARG A 72 -17.77 2.24 13.42
CA ARG A 72 -18.88 3.17 13.34
C ARG A 72 -20.15 2.34 13.58
N GLY A 73 -20.67 2.39 14.79
CA GLY A 73 -21.79 1.54 15.18
C GLY A 73 -21.36 0.07 15.16
N ARG A 74 -22.10 -0.75 14.41
CA ARG A 74 -21.80 -2.18 14.27
C ARG A 74 -20.83 -2.45 13.14
N GLU A 75 -20.54 -1.43 12.34
CA GLU A 75 -19.70 -1.58 11.18
C GLU A 75 -18.25 -1.23 11.48
N LYS A 76 -17.35 -1.91 10.77
CA LYS A 76 -15.93 -1.64 10.78
C LYS A 76 -15.56 -1.05 9.44
N LEU A 77 -15.05 0.16 9.45
CA LEU A 77 -14.63 0.85 8.23
C LEU A 77 -13.13 0.66 8.02
N HIS A 78 -12.75 0.47 6.77
CA HIS A 78 -11.37 0.23 6.39
C HIS A 78 -10.81 1.43 5.66
N PHE A 79 -9.61 1.85 6.04
CA PHE A 79 -8.96 3.03 5.47
C PHE A 79 -7.58 2.66 4.96
N LEU A 80 -7.25 3.15 3.78
CA LEU A 80 -5.90 2.99 3.23
C LEU A 80 -4.92 3.80 4.08
N ASN A 81 -3.82 3.16 4.45
CA ASN A 81 -2.69 3.86 5.06
C ASN A 81 -1.51 3.80 4.09
N PRO A 82 -1.23 4.88 3.36
CA PRO A 82 -0.16 4.88 2.36
C PRO A 82 1.24 5.00 2.96
N VAL A 83 1.36 5.26 4.26
CA VAL A 83 2.66 5.52 4.88
C VAL A 83 3.67 4.40 4.66
N PRO A 84 3.34 3.10 4.87
CA PRO A 84 4.31 2.06 4.63
C PRO A 84 4.80 2.00 3.18
N ILE A 85 3.91 2.24 2.22
CA ILE A 85 4.28 2.26 0.81
C ILE A 85 5.24 3.42 0.54
N ARG A 86 4.95 4.59 1.08
CA ARG A 86 5.81 5.77 0.92
C ARG A 86 7.18 5.54 1.53
N LEU A 87 7.24 4.90 2.70
CA LEU A 87 8.52 4.62 3.35
C LEU A 87 9.35 3.63 2.54
N VAL A 88 8.73 2.59 1.99
CA VAL A 88 9.40 1.64 1.10
C VAL A 88 9.91 2.37 -0.13
N HIS A 89 9.10 3.21 -0.74
CA HIS A 89 9.48 3.99 -1.90
C HIS A 89 10.70 4.87 -1.59
N ASP A 90 10.63 5.67 -0.53
CA ASP A 90 11.69 6.63 -0.20
C ASP A 90 12.98 5.94 0.15
N ARG A 91 12.89 4.82 0.90
CA ARG A 91 14.08 4.13 1.39
C ARG A 91 14.73 3.24 0.34
N TRP A 92 13.94 2.65 -0.52
CA TRP A 92 14.47 1.60 -1.40
C TRP A 92 14.24 1.88 -2.88
N VAL A 93 13.02 2.23 -3.28
CA VAL A 93 12.66 2.36 -4.70
C VAL A 93 13.26 3.62 -5.33
N SER A 94 13.23 4.75 -4.63
CA SER A 94 13.66 6.03 -5.19
C SER A 94 15.10 6.05 -5.63
N LYS A 95 15.98 5.31 -4.93
CA LYS A 95 17.40 5.27 -5.30
C LYS A 95 17.66 4.63 -6.67
N TYR A 96 16.71 3.84 -7.15
CA TYR A 96 16.77 3.28 -8.50
C TYR A 96 16.07 4.17 -9.52
N THR A 97 14.98 4.78 -9.12
CA THR A 97 14.13 5.58 -10.01
C THR A 97 14.81 6.88 -10.45
N GLU A 98 15.39 7.62 -9.51
CA GLU A 98 16.00 8.92 -9.80
C GLU A 98 17.18 8.83 -10.74
N PRO A 99 18.18 7.93 -10.53
CA PRO A 99 19.28 7.80 -11.47
C PRO A 99 18.81 7.40 -12.87
N TRP A 100 17.84 6.51 -12.96
CA TRP A 100 17.30 6.10 -14.26
C TRP A 100 16.58 7.23 -14.97
N ALA A 101 15.82 8.04 -14.24
CA ALA A 101 15.13 9.19 -14.81
C ALA A 101 16.13 10.18 -15.39
N ALA A 102 17.22 10.46 -14.69
CA ALA A 102 18.28 11.35 -15.15
C ALA A 102 18.95 10.79 -16.41
N THR A 103 19.23 9.48 -16.41
CA THR A 103 19.84 8.80 -17.56
C THR A 103 18.95 8.87 -18.79
N LEU A 104 17.66 8.59 -18.62
CA LEU A 104 16.71 8.63 -19.73
C LEU A 104 16.53 10.05 -20.26
N ALA A 105 16.49 11.05 -19.39
CA ALA A 105 16.41 12.44 -19.81
C ALA A 105 17.63 12.85 -20.62
N GLY A 106 18.81 12.38 -20.21
CA GLY A 106 20.05 12.63 -20.94
C GLY A 106 20.04 12.02 -22.33
N LEU A 107 19.60 10.77 -22.44
CA LEU A 107 19.47 10.09 -23.71
C LEU A 107 18.49 10.79 -24.63
N LYS A 108 17.36 11.21 -24.10
CA LYS A 108 16.36 11.93 -24.90
C LYS A 108 16.93 13.21 -25.47
N ARG A 109 17.65 13.96 -24.65
CA ARG A 109 18.30 15.20 -25.14
C ARG A 109 19.30 14.93 -26.24
N GLN A 110 20.13 13.91 -26.07
CA GLN A 110 21.10 13.54 -27.12
C GLN A 110 20.41 13.24 -28.45
N LEU A 111 19.33 12.47 -28.40
CA LEU A 111 18.59 12.12 -29.60
C LEU A 111 17.92 13.32 -30.24
N GLU A 112 17.46 14.27 -29.47
CA GLU A 112 16.83 15.48 -29.99
C GLU A 112 17.82 16.45 -30.61
N GLU A 113 19.08 16.41 -30.19
CA GLU A 113 20.13 17.26 -30.74
C GLU A 113 20.68 16.76 -32.06
N GLU A 114 20.45 15.51 -32.40
CA GLU A 114 20.85 14.93 -33.66
C GLU A 114 19.83 15.24 -34.76
#